data_6c7c464dff3cf1567d164cf671a6dbd7
#
_entry.id   6c7c464dff3cf1567d164cf671a6dbd7
#
_cell.length_a   1.000
_cell.length_b   1.000
_cell.length_c   1.000
_cell.angle_alpha   90.00
_cell.angle_beta   90.00
_cell.angle_gamma   90.00
#
_symmetry.space_group_name_H-M   'P 1'
#
loop_
_entity.id
_entity.type
_entity.pdbx_description
1 polymer ?
#
loop_
_entity_poly.entity_id
_entity_poly.type
_entity_poly.pdbx_seq_one_letter_code
_entity_poly.pdbx_strand_id
1 'polypeptide(L)'
;KLYFLDFAKFHFISALKERGIDGLFESIQAAYNAAMIKMPTPKITRVLQSAIERQQPPRAGLVRPKMRYAHQGGMNPPVIVVHGNSLHAISDSYTRYLTQTFRKAFNLQGTPLRIQYNVSENPYENAEDKPKKKPLRRVSLSNRIEKREGRKEEKNRFKKKTKVSVKKQFSK
;
A
#
# COMPACT_ATOMS: atom_id res chain seq x y z
N LYS A 1 18.56 29.71 13.75
CA LYS A 1 17.17 29.28 13.43
C LYS A 1 17.11 27.74 13.33
N LEU A 2 16.15 27.12 14.03
CA LEU A 2 15.95 25.65 14.05
C LEU A 2 15.00 25.25 12.91
N TYR A 3 15.47 25.30 11.67
CA TYR A 3 14.65 25.07 10.47
C TYR A 3 14.08 23.63 10.40
N PHE A 4 14.65 22.69 11.13
CA PHE A 4 14.19 21.32 11.17
C PHE A 4 13.01 21.11 12.13
N LEU A 5 12.71 22.10 13.00
CA LEU A 5 11.60 22.06 13.96
C LEU A 5 10.38 22.85 13.49
N ASP A 6 10.11 22.88 12.20
CA ASP A 6 8.97 23.60 11.62
C ASP A 6 7.60 23.04 12.07
N PHE A 7 7.59 21.86 12.70
CA PHE A 7 6.41 21.26 13.32
C PHE A 7 6.21 21.65 14.77
N ALA A 8 7.23 22.16 15.45
CA ALA A 8 7.19 22.48 16.86
C ALA A 8 6.63 23.89 17.11
N LYS A 9 5.79 24.02 18.13
CA LYS A 9 5.33 25.31 18.63
C LYS A 9 6.29 25.77 19.73
N PHE A 10 6.73 27.03 19.65
CA PHE A 10 7.60 27.62 20.66
C PHE A 10 6.76 28.29 21.74
N HIS A 11 7.09 28.02 23.00
CA HIS A 11 6.49 28.62 24.16
C HIS A 11 7.54 29.36 24.95
N PHE A 12 7.27 30.61 25.31
CA PHE A 12 8.06 31.37 26.22
C PHE A 12 7.41 31.30 27.60
N ILE A 13 8.07 30.66 28.56
CA ILE A 13 7.57 30.48 29.91
C ILE A 13 8.47 31.17 30.92
N SER A 14 7.91 31.58 32.05
CA SER A 14 8.63 32.07 33.21
C SER A 14 8.20 31.27 34.44
N ALA A 15 9.09 30.42 34.94
CA ALA A 15 8.83 29.62 36.14
C ALA A 15 8.70 30.53 37.38
N LEU A 16 9.47 31.62 37.44
CA LEU A 16 9.43 32.56 38.59
C LEU A 16 8.12 33.35 38.66
N LYS A 17 7.55 33.67 37.50
CA LYS A 17 6.30 34.46 37.41
C LYS A 17 5.07 33.61 37.07
N GLU A 18 5.24 32.30 37.02
CA GLU A 18 4.18 31.32 36.64
C GLU A 18 3.40 31.69 35.37
N ARG A 19 4.09 32.31 34.39
CA ARG A 19 3.44 32.75 33.13
C ARG A 19 3.71 31.80 32.01
N GLY A 20 2.67 31.56 31.19
CA GLY A 20 2.75 30.79 29.94
C GLY A 20 2.69 29.26 30.14
N ILE A 21 2.40 28.76 31.35
CA ILE A 21 2.34 27.34 31.67
C ILE A 21 1.08 26.69 31.06
N ASP A 22 -0.06 27.38 31.13
CA ASP A 22 -1.36 26.86 30.59
C ASP A 22 -1.26 26.54 29.10
N GLY A 23 -0.67 27.46 28.32
CA GLY A 23 -0.47 27.23 26.89
C GLY A 23 0.47 26.08 26.55
N LEU A 24 1.35 25.68 27.47
CA LEU A 24 2.23 24.52 27.32
C LEU A 24 1.43 23.22 27.39
N PHE A 25 0.55 23.07 28.37
CA PHE A 25 -0.31 21.87 28.50
C PHE A 25 -1.23 21.68 27.31
N GLU A 26 -1.85 22.75 26.80
CA GLU A 26 -2.64 22.70 25.57
C GLU A 26 -1.82 22.19 24.38
N SER A 27 -0.60 22.68 24.25
CA SER A 27 0.29 22.24 23.14
C SER A 27 0.74 20.80 23.28
N ILE A 28 1.00 20.32 24.50
CA ILE A 28 1.32 18.92 24.78
C ILE A 28 0.14 18.03 24.38
N GLN A 29 -1.08 18.40 24.78
CA GLN A 29 -2.28 17.64 24.45
C GLN A 29 -2.53 17.63 22.92
N ALA A 30 -2.33 18.76 22.25
CA ALA A 30 -2.46 18.85 20.81
C ALA A 30 -1.42 17.98 20.08
N ALA A 31 -0.17 18.00 20.52
CA ALA A 31 0.91 17.17 19.99
C ALA A 31 0.65 15.67 20.19
N TYR A 32 0.17 15.28 21.37
CA TYR A 32 -0.21 13.91 21.66
C TYR A 32 -1.35 13.42 20.74
N ASN A 33 -2.41 14.22 20.63
CA ASN A 33 -3.53 13.88 19.75
C ASN A 33 -3.10 13.75 18.28
N ALA A 34 -2.21 14.65 17.82
CA ALA A 34 -1.64 14.58 16.49
C ALA A 34 -0.74 13.34 16.30
N ALA A 35 0.01 12.92 17.32
CA ALA A 35 0.85 11.73 17.27
C ALA A 35 0.03 10.44 17.17
N MET A 36 -1.14 10.40 17.81
CA MET A 36 -2.01 9.22 17.89
C MET A 36 -3.12 9.21 16.84
N ILE A 37 -3.11 10.16 15.89
CA ILE A 37 -4.15 10.26 14.87
C ILE A 37 -4.17 9.04 13.95
N LYS A 38 -5.36 8.49 13.71
CA LYS A 38 -5.59 7.46 12.69
C LYS A 38 -5.96 8.14 11.36
N MET A 39 -5.16 7.89 10.35
CA MET A 39 -5.32 8.48 9.03
C MET A 39 -5.87 7.43 8.06
N PRO A 40 -7.09 7.59 7.50
CA PRO A 40 -7.66 6.63 6.54
C PRO A 40 -6.82 6.57 5.25
N THR A 41 -6.50 5.37 4.80
CA THR A 41 -5.72 5.13 3.56
C THR A 41 -6.27 5.87 2.34
N PRO A 42 -7.58 5.92 2.07
CA PRO A 42 -8.10 6.67 0.93
C PRO A 42 -7.80 8.17 1.01
N LYS A 43 -7.85 8.77 2.22
CA LYS A 43 -7.52 10.18 2.42
C LYS A 43 -6.03 10.44 2.19
N ILE A 44 -5.16 9.58 2.73
CA ILE A 44 -3.70 9.69 2.52
C ILE A 44 -3.36 9.59 1.03
N THR A 45 -3.92 8.58 0.33
CA THR A 45 -3.68 8.38 -1.10
C THR A 45 -4.19 9.55 -1.93
N ARG A 46 -5.34 10.13 -1.61
CA ARG A 46 -5.88 11.32 -2.28
C ARG A 46 -4.98 12.55 -2.10
N VAL A 47 -4.47 12.77 -0.88
CA VAL A 47 -3.51 13.85 -0.59
C VAL A 47 -2.21 13.63 -1.36
N LEU A 48 -1.71 12.40 -1.43
CA LEU A 48 -0.52 12.05 -2.23
C LEU A 48 -0.73 12.38 -3.71
N GLN A 49 -1.86 11.99 -4.29
CA GLN A 49 -2.18 12.26 -5.70
C GLN A 49 -2.25 13.77 -5.97
N SER A 50 -2.97 14.51 -5.13
CA SER A 50 -3.01 15.98 -5.22
C SER A 50 -1.63 16.63 -5.10
N ALA A 51 -0.75 16.10 -4.26
CA ALA A 51 0.63 16.59 -4.14
C ALA A 51 1.43 16.35 -5.44
N ILE A 52 1.27 15.15 -6.04
CA ILE A 52 1.94 14.80 -7.31
C ILE A 52 1.42 15.65 -8.47
N GLU A 53 0.12 15.95 -8.52
CA GLU A 53 -0.48 16.82 -9.53
C GLU A 53 0.06 18.25 -9.46
N ARG A 54 0.21 18.80 -8.25
CA ARG A 54 0.76 20.14 -8.02
C ARG A 54 2.26 20.21 -8.35
N GLN A 55 3.01 19.23 -7.92
CA GLN A 55 4.44 19.15 -8.14
C GLN A 55 4.87 17.71 -8.37
N GLN A 56 5.17 17.39 -9.63
CA GLN A 56 5.63 16.05 -9.97
C GLN A 56 7.05 15.81 -9.43
N PRO A 57 7.38 14.56 -9.03
CA PRO A 57 8.72 14.22 -8.60
C PRO A 57 9.74 14.49 -9.72
N PRO A 58 10.91 15.03 -9.39
CA PRO A 58 11.96 15.28 -10.36
C PRO A 58 12.42 13.95 -10.97
N ARG A 59 12.93 14.00 -12.19
CA ARG A 59 13.59 12.85 -12.82
C ARG A 59 14.95 12.64 -12.17
N ALA A 60 15.30 11.39 -11.94
CA ALA A 60 16.65 10.98 -11.57
C ALA A 60 17.25 10.22 -12.77
N GLY A 61 18.07 10.90 -13.56
CA GLY A 61 18.53 10.37 -14.84
C GLY A 61 17.37 10.10 -15.81
N LEU A 62 17.31 8.89 -16.34
CA LEU A 62 16.28 8.46 -17.30
C LEU A 62 14.96 8.07 -16.61
N VAL A 63 14.96 7.86 -15.30
CA VAL A 63 13.81 7.33 -14.56
C VAL A 63 13.08 8.44 -13.83
N ARG A 64 11.74 8.43 -13.88
CA ARG A 64 10.90 9.25 -13.03
C ARG A 64 10.22 8.37 -12.00
N PRO A 65 10.37 8.67 -10.69
CA PRO A 65 9.67 7.95 -9.62
C PRO A 65 8.16 8.03 -9.82
N LYS A 66 7.48 6.89 -9.66
CA LYS A 66 6.01 6.81 -9.75
C LYS A 66 5.44 6.34 -8.42
N MET A 67 4.88 7.25 -7.65
CA MET A 67 4.14 6.94 -6.43
C MET A 67 2.70 6.55 -6.80
N ARG A 68 2.19 5.43 -6.26
CA ARG A 68 0.87 4.88 -6.59
C ARG A 68 -0.14 5.14 -5.49
N TYR A 69 0.19 4.75 -4.29
CA TYR A 69 -0.67 4.91 -3.12
C TYR A 69 0.17 5.06 -1.85
N ALA A 70 -0.48 5.48 -0.77
CA ALA A 70 0.16 5.59 0.52
C ALA A 70 -0.83 5.18 1.63
N HIS A 71 -0.29 4.65 2.73
CA HIS A 71 -1.06 4.30 3.91
C HIS A 71 -0.28 4.66 5.18
N GLN A 72 -0.95 4.65 6.32
CA GLN A 72 -0.31 4.84 7.60
C GLN A 72 0.39 3.55 8.01
N GLY A 73 1.72 3.61 8.22
CA GLY A 73 2.55 2.49 8.66
C GLY A 73 2.76 2.42 10.16
N GLY A 74 2.52 3.53 10.88
CA GLY A 74 2.72 3.59 12.32
C GLY A 74 2.17 4.86 12.95
N MET A 75 2.15 4.87 14.28
CA MET A 75 1.77 6.00 15.13
C MET A 75 2.89 6.28 16.13
N ASN A 76 2.93 7.51 16.64
CA ASN A 76 3.84 7.97 17.68
C ASN A 76 5.34 7.71 17.40
N PRO A 77 5.95 8.43 16.45
CA PRO A 77 5.36 9.43 15.58
C PRO A 77 4.61 8.82 14.38
N PRO A 78 3.70 9.57 13.73
CA PRO A 78 3.02 9.10 12.54
C PRO A 78 4.02 8.76 11.41
N VAL A 79 3.83 7.60 10.80
CA VAL A 79 4.61 7.13 9.67
C VAL A 79 3.69 6.94 8.48
N ILE A 80 4.02 7.54 7.34
CA ILE A 80 3.33 7.31 6.07
C ILE A 80 4.22 6.47 5.17
N VAL A 81 3.71 5.32 4.74
CA VAL A 81 4.40 4.45 3.79
C VAL A 81 3.86 4.72 2.40
N VAL A 82 4.74 5.13 1.50
CA VAL A 82 4.44 5.41 0.09
C VAL A 82 4.90 4.25 -0.76
N HIS A 83 4.00 3.70 -1.56
CA HIS A 83 4.28 2.60 -2.47
C HIS A 83 4.36 3.08 -3.92
N GLY A 84 5.29 2.52 -4.65
CA GLY A 84 5.47 2.86 -6.05
C GLY A 84 6.72 2.27 -6.67
N ASN A 85 7.06 2.74 -7.85
CA ASN A 85 8.20 2.26 -8.61
C ASN A 85 9.32 3.31 -8.58
N SER A 86 10.58 2.85 -8.49
CA SER A 86 11.79 3.68 -8.51
C SER A 86 11.82 4.77 -7.44
N LEU A 87 11.25 4.50 -6.26
CA LEU A 87 11.15 5.48 -5.18
C LEU A 87 12.48 5.81 -4.51
N HIS A 88 13.51 4.97 -4.70
CA HIS A 88 14.88 5.26 -4.27
C HIS A 88 15.48 6.51 -4.92
N ALA A 89 14.92 6.92 -6.04
CA ALA A 89 15.36 8.10 -6.80
C ALA A 89 14.68 9.40 -6.33
N ILE A 90 13.86 9.37 -5.28
CA ILE A 90 13.20 10.56 -4.73
C ILE A 90 14.22 11.36 -3.92
N SER A 91 14.31 12.66 -4.23
CA SER A 91 15.19 13.58 -3.52
C SER A 91 14.66 13.96 -2.13
N ASP A 92 15.57 14.32 -1.23
CA ASP A 92 15.21 14.82 0.12
C ASP A 92 14.34 16.06 0.05
N SER A 93 14.57 16.95 -0.93
CA SER A 93 13.76 18.14 -1.13
C SER A 93 12.31 17.78 -1.43
N TYR A 94 12.09 16.78 -2.27
CA TYR A 94 10.74 16.30 -2.59
C TYR A 94 10.09 15.61 -1.39
N THR A 95 10.86 14.86 -0.61
CA THR A 95 10.40 14.25 0.64
C THR A 95 9.96 15.30 1.65
N ARG A 96 10.69 16.43 1.76
CA ARG A 96 10.29 17.58 2.60
C ARG A 96 8.98 18.20 2.11
N TYR A 97 8.83 18.37 0.80
CA TYR A 97 7.59 18.89 0.20
C TYR A 97 6.40 17.99 0.54
N LEU A 98 6.53 16.68 0.37
CA LEU A 98 5.48 15.71 0.73
C LEU A 98 5.17 15.76 2.23
N THR A 99 6.20 15.79 3.08
CA THR A 99 6.04 15.89 4.54
C THR A 99 5.23 17.11 4.93
N GLN A 100 5.56 18.28 4.38
CA GLN A 100 4.80 19.52 4.63
C GLN A 100 3.37 19.43 4.12
N THR A 101 3.15 18.83 2.94
CA THR A 101 1.82 18.66 2.37
C THR A 101 0.95 17.75 3.25
N PHE A 102 1.47 16.63 3.70
CA PHE A 102 0.75 15.73 4.61
C PHE A 102 0.49 16.38 5.96
N ARG A 103 1.47 17.09 6.53
CA ARG A 103 1.30 17.79 7.82
C ARG A 103 0.18 18.84 7.76
N LYS A 104 0.11 19.61 6.69
CA LYS A 104 -0.99 20.57 6.47
C LYS A 104 -2.33 19.87 6.30
N ALA A 105 -2.39 18.80 5.50
CA ALA A 105 -3.64 18.08 5.19
C ALA A 105 -4.24 17.35 6.39
N PHE A 106 -3.40 16.90 7.34
CA PHE A 106 -3.82 16.18 8.53
C PHE A 106 -3.67 16.99 9.83
N ASN A 107 -3.28 18.26 9.72
CA ASN A 107 -3.08 19.16 10.86
C ASN A 107 -2.15 18.58 11.94
N LEU A 108 -1.02 18.03 11.52
CA LEU A 108 -0.04 17.40 12.42
C LEU A 108 0.87 18.46 13.03
N GLN A 109 0.41 19.08 14.12
CA GLN A 109 1.18 20.04 14.91
C GLN A 109 1.86 19.36 16.09
N GLY A 110 3.06 19.82 16.45
CA GLY A 110 3.79 19.35 17.63
C GLY A 110 4.41 17.95 17.50
N THR A 111 4.19 17.25 16.39
CA THR A 111 4.75 15.91 16.18
C THR A 111 5.46 15.79 14.83
N PRO A 112 6.63 15.11 14.77
CA PRO A 112 7.30 14.84 13.50
C PRO A 112 6.51 13.82 12.68
N LEU A 113 6.54 13.97 11.36
CA LEU A 113 6.02 12.98 10.40
C LEU A 113 7.17 12.30 9.69
N ARG A 114 7.16 10.98 9.62
CA ARG A 114 8.13 10.20 8.85
C ARG A 114 7.48 9.66 7.57
N ILE A 115 8.20 9.75 6.46
CA ILE A 115 7.81 9.11 5.20
C ILE A 115 8.77 7.95 4.95
N GLN A 116 8.21 6.79 4.65
CA GLN A 116 8.95 5.60 4.23
C GLN A 116 8.55 5.27 2.80
N TYR A 117 9.53 4.89 1.99
CA TYR A 117 9.30 4.49 0.61
C TYR A 117 9.43 2.98 0.50
N ASN A 118 8.37 2.33 0.04
CA ASN A 118 8.36 0.90 -0.26
C ASN A 118 8.35 0.72 -1.77
N VAL A 119 9.50 0.29 -2.28
CA VAL A 119 9.67 0.00 -3.70
C VAL A 119 9.04 -1.36 -3.97
N SER A 120 8.01 -1.41 -4.80
CA SER A 120 7.57 -2.69 -5.37
C SER A 120 8.69 -3.20 -6.27
N GLU A 121 9.29 -4.32 -5.90
CA GLU A 121 10.21 -5.01 -6.81
C GLU A 121 9.48 -5.26 -8.13
N ASN A 122 10.12 -4.87 -9.22
CA ASN A 122 9.58 -5.18 -10.53
C ASN A 122 9.70 -6.70 -10.75
N PRO A 123 8.61 -7.47 -10.76
CA PRO A 123 8.70 -8.93 -10.93
C PRO A 123 9.33 -9.35 -12.26
N TYR A 124 9.62 -8.38 -13.14
CA TYR A 124 10.25 -8.58 -14.45
C TYR A 124 11.70 -8.09 -14.52
N GLU A 125 12.23 -7.47 -13.47
CA GLU A 125 13.62 -6.96 -13.46
C GLU A 125 14.65 -8.09 -13.43
N ASN A 126 14.27 -9.25 -12.88
CA ASN A 126 15.05 -10.49 -12.88
C ASN A 126 14.47 -11.53 -13.87
N ALA A 127 13.85 -11.09 -14.96
CA ALA A 127 13.26 -12.00 -15.93
C ALA A 127 14.31 -12.78 -16.75
N GLU A 128 15.57 -12.36 -16.72
CA GLU A 128 16.64 -13.05 -17.42
C GLU A 128 17.00 -14.39 -16.77
N ASP A 129 16.78 -14.55 -15.45
CA ASP A 129 17.11 -15.78 -14.71
C ASP A 129 15.91 -16.70 -14.43
N LYS A 130 14.71 -16.31 -14.79
CA LYS A 130 13.54 -17.20 -14.60
C LYS A 130 13.41 -18.12 -15.82
N PRO A 131 13.41 -19.46 -15.64
CA PRO A 131 13.19 -20.38 -16.74
C PRO A 131 11.89 -19.98 -17.45
N LYS A 132 11.99 -19.63 -18.72
CA LYS A 132 10.83 -19.28 -19.57
C LYS A 132 9.77 -20.36 -19.36
N LYS A 133 8.67 -20.02 -18.68
CA LYS A 133 7.52 -20.94 -18.57
C LYS A 133 7.20 -21.37 -19.99
N LYS A 134 7.40 -22.67 -20.27
CA LYS A 134 7.06 -23.24 -21.57
C LYS A 134 5.64 -22.77 -21.91
N PRO A 135 5.41 -22.23 -23.12
CA PRO A 135 4.07 -21.77 -23.49
C PRO A 135 3.12 -22.94 -23.26
N LEU A 136 2.04 -22.68 -22.52
CA LEU A 136 0.99 -23.66 -22.32
C LEU A 136 0.58 -24.15 -23.71
N ARG A 137 0.96 -25.39 -24.03
CA ARG A 137 0.66 -26.03 -25.30
C ARG A 137 -0.86 -25.90 -25.48
N ARG A 138 -1.28 -25.07 -26.41
CA ARG A 138 -2.69 -24.95 -26.78
C ARG A 138 -3.18 -26.35 -27.10
N VAL A 139 -3.92 -26.95 -26.17
CA VAL A 139 -4.53 -28.24 -26.40
C VAL A 139 -5.50 -28.03 -27.56
N SER A 140 -5.26 -28.72 -28.67
CA SER A 140 -6.08 -28.58 -29.87
C SER A 140 -7.55 -28.85 -29.52
N LEU A 141 -8.47 -28.25 -30.30
CA LEU A 141 -9.90 -28.41 -30.08
C LEU A 141 -10.29 -29.89 -30.10
N SER A 142 -9.64 -30.71 -30.96
CA SER A 142 -9.80 -32.17 -31.02
C SER A 142 -9.56 -32.85 -29.70
N ASN A 143 -8.44 -32.57 -29.01
CA ASN A 143 -8.14 -33.18 -27.70
C ASN A 143 -9.11 -32.73 -26.57
N ARG A 144 -9.77 -31.56 -26.75
CA ARG A 144 -10.83 -31.12 -25.82
C ARG A 144 -12.13 -31.86 -26.07
N ILE A 145 -12.44 -32.21 -27.32
CA ILE A 145 -13.65 -32.96 -27.70
C ILE A 145 -13.50 -34.39 -27.20
N GLU A 146 -12.42 -35.08 -27.54
CA GLU A 146 -12.15 -36.45 -27.05
C GLU A 146 -12.22 -36.57 -25.51
N LYS A 147 -11.64 -35.60 -24.79
CA LYS A 147 -11.70 -35.61 -23.32
C LYS A 147 -13.11 -35.35 -22.76
N ARG A 148 -13.97 -34.65 -23.49
CA ARG A 148 -15.39 -34.46 -23.15
C ARG A 148 -16.24 -35.71 -23.46
N GLU A 149 -15.96 -36.38 -24.55
CA GLU A 149 -16.65 -37.61 -24.95
C GLU A 149 -16.27 -38.78 -24.03
N GLY A 150 -15.00 -38.98 -23.74
CA GLY A 150 -14.53 -39.97 -22.77
C GLY A 150 -15.17 -39.81 -21.38
N ARG A 151 -15.32 -38.57 -20.88
CA ARG A 151 -16.03 -38.30 -19.61
C ARG A 151 -17.53 -38.57 -19.67
N LYS A 152 -18.18 -38.42 -20.85
CA LYS A 152 -19.59 -38.76 -20.99
C LYS A 152 -19.80 -40.27 -21.01
N GLU A 153 -18.93 -41.02 -21.67
CA GLU A 153 -18.99 -42.48 -21.72
C GLU A 153 -18.75 -43.11 -20.34
N GLU A 154 -17.77 -42.55 -19.60
CA GLU A 154 -17.49 -43.03 -18.23
C GLU A 154 -18.68 -42.79 -17.29
N LYS A 155 -19.33 -41.62 -17.35
CA LYS A 155 -20.56 -41.34 -16.60
C LYS A 155 -21.72 -42.26 -17.01
N ASN A 156 -21.83 -42.62 -18.29
CA ASN A 156 -22.87 -43.51 -18.76
C ASN A 156 -22.62 -44.98 -18.34
N ARG A 157 -21.36 -45.43 -18.32
CA ARG A 157 -20.98 -46.72 -17.78
C ARG A 157 -21.27 -46.80 -16.26
N PHE A 158 -20.99 -45.75 -15.51
CA PHE A 158 -21.29 -45.71 -14.08
C PHE A 158 -22.80 -45.78 -13.80
N LYS A 159 -23.63 -45.02 -14.56
CA LYS A 159 -25.10 -45.07 -14.47
C LYS A 159 -25.69 -46.44 -14.83
N LYS A 160 -25.12 -47.15 -15.81
CA LYS A 160 -25.56 -48.51 -16.18
C LYS A 160 -25.23 -49.52 -15.05
N LYS A 161 -24.04 -49.41 -14.46
CA LYS A 161 -23.64 -50.30 -13.32
C LYS A 161 -24.53 -50.11 -12.10
N THR A 162 -24.86 -48.89 -11.75
CA THR A 162 -25.76 -48.57 -10.62
C THR A 162 -27.19 -49.08 -10.86
N LYS A 163 -27.72 -48.90 -12.07
CA LYS A 163 -29.06 -49.43 -12.43
C LYS A 163 -29.16 -50.97 -12.37
N VAL A 164 -28.10 -51.69 -12.74
CA VAL A 164 -28.05 -53.15 -12.69
C VAL A 164 -27.93 -53.65 -11.24
N SER A 165 -27.15 -52.92 -10.40
CA SER A 165 -27.00 -53.25 -8.97
C SER A 165 -28.31 -53.08 -8.20
N VAL A 166 -29.05 -52.00 -8.45
CA VAL A 166 -30.35 -51.75 -7.81
C VAL A 166 -31.41 -52.76 -8.24
N LYS A 167 -31.44 -53.13 -9.54
CA LYS A 167 -32.38 -54.20 -9.99
C LYS A 167 -32.14 -55.56 -9.35
N LYS A 168 -30.89 -55.93 -9.01
CA LYS A 168 -30.55 -57.18 -8.30
C LYS A 168 -30.95 -57.18 -6.83
N GLN A 169 -31.10 -56.01 -6.19
CA GLN A 169 -31.50 -55.92 -4.79
C GLN A 169 -33.03 -56.02 -4.56
N PHE A 170 -33.82 -55.73 -5.59
CA PHE A 170 -35.30 -55.78 -5.53
C PHE A 170 -35.90 -57.07 -6.16
N SER A 171 -35.07 -58.04 -6.49
CA SER A 171 -35.50 -59.33 -7.06
C SER A 171 -35.12 -60.55 -6.20
N LYS A 172 -35.14 -60.34 -4.85
CA LYS A 172 -35.04 -61.41 -3.84
C LYS A 172 -36.24 -61.35 -2.92
#